data_59e9592d5a9722c11b47be9925ae6c4e
#
_entry.id   59e9592d5a9722c11b47be9925ae6c4e
#
_cell.length_a   1.000
_cell.length_b   1.000
_cell.length_c   1.000
_cell.angle_alpha   90.00
_cell.angle_beta   90.00
_cell.angle_gamma   90.00
#
_symmetry.space_group_name_H-M   'P 1'
#
loop_
_entity.id
_entity.type
_entity.pdbx_description
1 polymer ?
#
loop_
_entity_poly.entity_id
_entity_poly.type
_entity_poly.pdbx_seq_one_letter_code
_entity_poly.pdbx_strand_id
1 'polypeptide(L)'
;MKAFFDIDTQLDFMVPAGALYVPGAERLIPKVAELNRYAAAHGIPVISTMCAHTENASEFKQWPPHCVAGTFGQLKPQSTLLEKRVVIPNTPCDIDVAGAQQIVVEKNELDVFSNPNFLPLLNKLGIDDCEVYGVLMDYCVGLAALGLLKTGRTVRLRREAIL
;
A
#
# COMPACT_ATOMS: atom_id res chain seq x y z
N MET A 1 16.11 -8.59 4.66
CA MET A 1 14.95 -8.82 5.57
C MET A 1 13.67 -8.97 4.75
N LYS A 2 12.74 -9.86 5.16
CA LYS A 2 11.42 -10.01 4.52
C LYS A 2 10.47 -8.89 4.95
N ALA A 3 9.61 -8.45 4.03
CA ALA A 3 8.47 -7.57 4.30
C ALA A 3 7.24 -7.97 3.48
N PHE A 4 6.05 -7.64 3.99
CA PHE A 4 4.79 -7.80 3.30
C PHE A 4 4.32 -6.44 2.76
N PHE A 5 3.82 -6.42 1.53
CA PHE A 5 3.41 -5.20 0.84
C PHE A 5 1.92 -5.26 0.51
N ASP A 6 1.14 -4.48 1.24
CA ASP A 6 -0.31 -4.29 1.08
C ASP A 6 -0.57 -3.06 0.22
N ILE A 7 -0.80 -3.27 -1.08
CA ILE A 7 -0.87 -2.21 -2.08
C ILE A 7 -2.30 -1.69 -2.23
N ASP A 8 -2.50 -0.42 -1.90
CA ASP A 8 -3.68 0.43 -2.18
C ASP A 8 -5.05 -0.18 -1.83
N THR A 9 -5.13 -0.99 -0.80
CA THR A 9 -6.39 -1.59 -0.35
C THR A 9 -7.25 -0.57 0.42
N GLN A 10 -7.60 0.55 -0.25
CA GLN A 10 -8.38 1.66 0.30
C GLN A 10 -9.87 1.51 0.02
N LEU A 11 -10.73 2.14 0.81
CA LEU A 11 -12.18 1.96 0.73
C LEU A 11 -12.73 2.35 -0.64
N ASP A 12 -12.19 3.39 -1.29
CA ASP A 12 -12.64 3.79 -2.63
C ASP A 12 -12.45 2.69 -3.69
N PHE A 13 -11.48 1.78 -3.50
CA PHE A 13 -11.26 0.64 -4.37
C PHE A 13 -11.96 -0.63 -3.89
N MET A 14 -12.07 -0.80 -2.56
CA MET A 14 -12.36 -2.09 -1.93
C MET A 14 -13.84 -2.33 -1.65
N VAL A 15 -14.68 -1.31 -1.66
CA VAL A 15 -16.10 -1.48 -1.32
C VAL A 15 -17.03 -0.96 -2.41
N PRO A 16 -18.24 -1.53 -2.59
CA PRO A 16 -19.15 -1.13 -3.67
C PRO A 16 -19.56 0.34 -3.66
N ALA A 17 -19.49 1.02 -2.51
CA ALA A 17 -19.76 2.44 -2.38
C ALA A 17 -18.54 3.34 -2.65
N GLY A 18 -17.39 2.77 -2.95
CA GLY A 18 -16.16 3.49 -3.22
C GLY A 18 -16.19 4.23 -4.57
N ALA A 19 -15.52 5.37 -4.63
CA ALA A 19 -15.54 6.26 -5.80
C ALA A 19 -14.90 5.64 -7.06
N LEU A 20 -14.00 4.67 -6.88
CA LEU A 20 -13.35 3.91 -7.95
C LEU A 20 -13.34 2.41 -7.61
N TYR A 21 -14.52 1.91 -7.24
CA TYR A 21 -14.67 0.53 -6.81
C TYR A 21 -14.24 -0.48 -7.86
N VAL A 22 -13.43 -1.44 -7.42
CA VAL A 22 -13.00 -2.58 -8.23
C VAL A 22 -13.93 -3.77 -7.95
N PRO A 23 -14.71 -4.24 -8.93
CA PRO A 23 -15.66 -5.33 -8.70
C PRO A 23 -15.01 -6.57 -8.10
N GLY A 24 -15.48 -6.99 -6.93
CA GLY A 24 -14.98 -8.16 -6.21
C GLY A 24 -13.84 -7.88 -5.21
N ALA A 25 -13.34 -6.64 -5.14
CA ALA A 25 -12.24 -6.28 -4.24
C ALA A 25 -12.59 -6.47 -2.75
N GLU A 26 -13.86 -6.32 -2.39
CA GLU A 26 -14.33 -6.53 -1.02
C GLU A 26 -14.01 -7.95 -0.49
N ARG A 27 -13.91 -8.93 -1.39
CA ARG A 27 -13.58 -10.32 -1.02
C ARG A 27 -12.13 -10.49 -0.59
N LEU A 28 -11.24 -9.56 -0.99
CA LEU A 28 -9.85 -9.58 -0.58
C LEU A 28 -9.64 -9.05 0.84
N ILE A 29 -10.56 -8.23 1.38
CA ILE A 29 -10.39 -7.58 2.69
C ILE A 29 -10.05 -8.59 3.80
N PRO A 30 -10.77 -9.72 3.95
CA PRO A 30 -10.42 -10.71 4.97
C PRO A 30 -9.04 -11.32 4.77
N LYS A 31 -8.64 -11.55 3.51
CA LYS A 31 -7.34 -12.15 3.20
C LYS A 31 -6.18 -11.19 3.43
N VAL A 32 -6.33 -9.94 3.04
CA VAL A 32 -5.36 -8.88 3.35
C VAL A 32 -5.20 -8.75 4.87
N ALA A 33 -6.30 -8.71 5.61
CA ALA A 33 -6.28 -8.66 7.07
C ALA A 33 -5.57 -9.87 7.70
N GLU A 34 -5.77 -11.07 7.16
CA GLU A 34 -5.08 -12.29 7.58
C GLU A 34 -3.57 -12.17 7.36
N LEU A 35 -3.14 -11.75 6.15
CA LEU A 35 -1.74 -11.60 5.79
C LEU A 35 -1.04 -10.56 6.67
N ASN A 36 -1.69 -9.40 6.90
CA ASN A 36 -1.13 -8.34 7.76
C ASN A 36 -0.95 -8.83 9.20
N ARG A 37 -1.94 -9.52 9.77
CA ARG A 37 -1.84 -10.11 11.13
C ARG A 37 -0.79 -11.21 11.21
N TYR A 38 -0.72 -12.06 10.17
CA TYR A 38 0.31 -13.10 10.09
C TYR A 38 1.71 -12.48 10.11
N ALA A 39 1.95 -11.46 9.28
CA ALA A 39 3.23 -10.77 9.24
C ALA A 39 3.60 -10.19 10.63
N ALA A 40 2.66 -9.47 11.26
CA ALA A 40 2.86 -8.89 12.59
C ALA A 40 3.18 -9.95 13.66
N ALA A 41 2.47 -11.09 13.66
CA ALA A 41 2.69 -12.18 14.61
C ALA A 41 4.07 -12.84 14.45
N HIS A 42 4.69 -12.72 13.27
CA HIS A 42 6.02 -13.28 12.98
C HIS A 42 7.14 -12.21 12.96
N GLY A 43 6.86 -10.99 13.42
CA GLY A 43 7.84 -9.90 13.45
C GLY A 43 8.26 -9.42 12.05
N ILE A 44 7.43 -9.67 11.02
CA ILE A 44 7.65 -9.23 9.65
C ILE A 44 6.95 -7.88 9.45
N PRO A 45 7.63 -6.81 9.05
CA PRO A 45 6.99 -5.53 8.82
C PRO A 45 6.02 -5.59 7.64
N VAL A 46 4.89 -4.88 7.78
CA VAL A 46 3.94 -4.64 6.70
C VAL A 46 4.17 -3.24 6.15
N ILE A 47 4.44 -3.13 4.86
CA ILE A 47 4.49 -1.86 4.14
C ILE A 47 3.17 -1.73 3.39
N SER A 48 2.34 -0.79 3.79
CA SER A 48 1.05 -0.53 3.13
C SER A 48 1.14 0.73 2.30
N THR A 49 0.78 0.69 1.02
CA THR A 49 0.68 1.92 0.23
C THR A 49 -0.73 2.50 0.30
N MET A 50 -0.84 3.80 0.18
CA MET A 50 -2.09 4.53 0.27
C MET A 50 -2.04 5.76 -0.63
N CYS A 51 -2.94 5.85 -1.62
CA CYS A 51 -3.13 7.09 -2.36
C CYS A 51 -3.63 8.20 -1.41
N ALA A 52 -3.10 9.41 -1.59
CA ALA A 52 -3.45 10.60 -0.83
C ALA A 52 -3.54 11.80 -1.79
N HIS A 53 -4.51 11.73 -2.70
CA HIS A 53 -4.65 12.72 -3.76
C HIS A 53 -5.14 14.08 -3.24
N THR A 54 -4.67 15.16 -3.87
CA THR A 54 -5.32 16.47 -3.71
C THR A 54 -6.60 16.50 -4.54
N GLU A 55 -7.53 17.43 -4.23
CA GLU A 55 -8.78 17.59 -4.96
C GLU A 55 -8.61 17.81 -6.47
N ASN A 56 -7.44 18.31 -6.89
CA ASN A 56 -7.11 18.65 -8.28
C ASN A 56 -6.01 17.73 -8.84
N ALA A 57 -5.91 16.49 -8.39
CA ALA A 57 -4.89 15.56 -8.87
C ALA A 57 -4.96 15.36 -10.38
N SER A 58 -3.81 15.31 -11.05
CA SER A 58 -3.71 15.14 -12.50
C SER A 58 -4.34 13.84 -12.98
N GLU A 59 -4.35 12.82 -12.15
CA GLU A 59 -4.93 11.49 -12.37
C GLU A 59 -6.46 11.55 -12.58
N PHE A 60 -7.14 12.56 -12.01
CA PHE A 60 -8.59 12.76 -12.19
C PHE A 60 -9.01 13.22 -13.58
N LYS A 61 -8.06 13.42 -14.50
CA LYS A 61 -8.33 13.55 -15.93
C LYS A 61 -8.68 12.21 -16.61
N GLN A 62 -8.27 11.09 -15.99
CA GLN A 62 -8.47 9.74 -16.52
C GLN A 62 -9.46 8.93 -15.69
N TRP A 63 -9.51 9.17 -14.37
CA TRP A 63 -10.38 8.48 -13.43
C TRP A 63 -11.21 9.48 -12.60
N PRO A 64 -12.37 9.09 -12.10
CA PRO A 64 -13.11 9.94 -11.16
C PRO A 64 -12.28 10.26 -9.93
N PRO A 65 -12.53 11.39 -9.26
CA PRO A 65 -11.89 11.71 -7.99
C PRO A 65 -12.06 10.55 -6.98
N HIS A 66 -10.95 10.06 -6.45
CA HIS A 66 -10.89 8.95 -5.51
C HIS A 66 -9.73 9.14 -4.54
N CYS A 67 -9.79 8.49 -3.40
CA CYS A 67 -8.73 8.52 -2.38
C CYS A 67 -8.20 9.93 -2.08
N VAL A 68 -9.09 10.92 -2.11
CA VAL A 68 -8.76 12.30 -1.78
C VAL A 68 -8.35 12.37 -0.31
N ALA A 69 -7.25 13.06 -0.03
CA ALA A 69 -6.69 13.15 1.31
C ALA A 69 -7.72 13.68 2.34
N GLY A 70 -7.84 12.97 3.45
CA GLY A 70 -8.79 13.29 4.52
C GLY A 70 -10.23 12.81 4.31
N THR A 71 -10.53 12.17 3.17
CA THR A 71 -11.86 11.58 2.94
C THR A 71 -11.97 10.15 3.49
N PHE A 72 -13.20 9.69 3.68
CA PHE A 72 -13.47 8.31 4.09
C PHE A 72 -12.95 7.30 3.05
N GLY A 73 -13.06 7.61 1.76
CA GLY A 73 -12.60 6.76 0.66
C GLY A 73 -11.08 6.52 0.65
N GLN A 74 -10.30 7.48 1.18
CA GLN A 74 -8.86 7.33 1.34
C GLN A 74 -8.49 6.24 2.35
N LEU A 75 -9.31 6.02 3.37
CA LEU A 75 -8.99 5.11 4.47
C LEU A 75 -8.88 3.67 3.99
N LYS A 76 -8.06 2.89 4.67
CA LYS A 76 -8.04 1.42 4.53
C LYS A 76 -9.13 0.80 5.42
N PRO A 77 -9.68 -0.38 5.04
CA PRO A 77 -10.56 -1.12 5.93
C PRO A 77 -9.91 -1.35 7.29
N GLN A 78 -10.64 -1.04 8.37
CA GLN A 78 -10.10 -1.12 9.74
C GLN A 78 -9.50 -2.48 10.08
N SER A 79 -10.05 -3.56 9.53
CA SER A 79 -9.56 -4.93 9.74
C SER A 79 -8.18 -5.20 9.14
N THR A 80 -7.73 -4.39 8.17
CA THR A 80 -6.40 -4.52 7.51
C THR A 80 -5.34 -3.68 8.21
N LEU A 81 -5.73 -2.84 9.15
CA LEU A 81 -4.82 -1.99 9.91
C LEU A 81 -4.31 -2.68 11.17
N LEU A 82 -3.02 -2.56 11.43
CA LEU A 82 -2.39 -3.02 12.67
C LEU A 82 -2.37 -1.89 13.70
N GLU A 83 -2.32 -2.25 14.98
CA GLU A 83 -2.35 -1.26 16.07
C GLU A 83 -1.11 -0.37 16.06
N LYS A 84 0.07 -0.98 16.00
CA LYS A 84 1.35 -0.26 15.96
C LYS A 84 1.70 0.12 14.53
N ARG A 85 1.21 1.28 14.08
CA ARG A 85 1.47 1.78 12.74
C ARG A 85 1.92 3.22 12.72
N VAL A 86 2.65 3.57 11.68
CA VAL A 86 3.09 4.93 11.36
C VAL A 86 2.71 5.26 9.92
N VAL A 87 2.55 6.55 9.63
CA VAL A 87 2.30 7.05 8.28
C VAL A 87 3.52 7.81 7.80
N ILE A 88 3.99 7.49 6.61
CA ILE A 88 5.07 8.21 5.90
C ILE A 88 4.42 9.08 4.81
N PRO A 89 4.52 10.40 4.92
CA PRO A 89 3.90 11.32 3.97
C PRO A 89 4.59 11.29 2.60
N ASN A 90 3.91 11.81 1.59
CA ASN A 90 4.47 11.95 0.23
C ASN A 90 5.35 13.23 0.08
N THR A 91 5.95 13.67 1.15
CA THR A 91 6.94 14.76 1.19
C THR A 91 8.18 14.30 1.97
N PRO A 92 9.38 14.79 1.65
CA PRO A 92 10.59 14.40 2.38
C PRO A 92 10.41 14.59 3.89
N CYS A 93 10.73 13.56 4.66
CA CYS A 93 10.65 13.58 6.12
C CYS A 93 11.74 12.71 6.75
N ASP A 94 11.95 12.89 8.05
CA ASP A 94 12.71 11.94 8.85
C ASP A 94 11.90 10.63 8.99
N ILE A 95 12.53 9.52 8.60
CA ILE A 95 11.90 8.20 8.65
C ILE A 95 12.14 7.61 10.04
N ASP A 96 11.18 7.79 10.94
CA ASP A 96 11.13 7.09 12.22
C ASP A 96 10.00 6.03 12.20
N VAL A 97 10.40 4.79 12.23
CA VAL A 97 9.49 3.62 12.19
C VAL A 97 9.74 2.68 13.36
N ALA A 98 10.39 3.18 14.41
CA ALA A 98 10.74 2.37 15.59
C ALA A 98 9.47 1.76 16.22
N GLY A 99 9.46 0.44 16.36
CA GLY A 99 8.35 -0.31 16.97
C GLY A 99 7.08 -0.43 16.11
N ALA A 100 7.05 0.15 14.90
CA ALA A 100 5.93 -0.01 13.99
C ALA A 100 5.89 -1.42 13.39
N GLN A 101 4.71 -2.02 13.38
CA GLN A 101 4.43 -3.29 12.70
C GLN A 101 3.90 -3.04 11.27
N GLN A 102 3.24 -1.91 11.06
CA GLN A 102 2.75 -1.47 9.77
C GLN A 102 3.22 -0.05 9.48
N ILE A 103 3.75 0.14 8.27
CA ILE A 103 4.21 1.44 7.78
C ILE A 103 3.35 1.78 6.57
N VAL A 104 2.50 2.78 6.72
CA VAL A 104 1.61 3.25 5.67
C VAL A 104 2.34 4.34 4.90
N VAL A 105 2.61 4.11 3.61
CA VAL A 105 3.31 5.05 2.74
C VAL A 105 2.30 5.73 1.84
N GLU A 106 2.14 7.04 1.99
CA GLU A 106 1.29 7.84 1.13
C GLU A 106 1.94 8.06 -0.24
N LYS A 107 1.11 8.13 -1.28
CA LYS A 107 1.56 8.47 -2.63
C LYS A 107 0.51 9.28 -3.38
N ASN A 108 0.95 10.08 -4.34
CA ASN A 108 0.09 10.91 -5.20
C ASN A 108 0.08 10.43 -6.66
N GLU A 109 0.92 9.47 -6.99
CA GLU A 109 1.05 8.88 -8.32
C GLU A 109 0.75 7.37 -8.25
N LEU A 110 0.55 6.74 -9.43
CA LEU A 110 0.35 5.28 -9.50
C LEU A 110 1.53 4.50 -8.90
N ASP A 111 2.75 4.96 -9.16
CA ASP A 111 3.97 4.32 -8.70
C ASP A 111 4.36 4.81 -7.30
N VAL A 112 4.43 3.90 -6.32
CA VAL A 112 4.87 4.22 -4.96
C VAL A 112 6.31 4.72 -4.89
N PHE A 113 7.15 4.40 -5.87
CA PHE A 113 8.52 4.92 -5.95
C PHE A 113 8.59 6.42 -6.24
N SER A 114 7.46 7.06 -6.58
CA SER A 114 7.34 8.51 -6.62
C SER A 114 7.44 9.17 -5.24
N ASN A 115 7.12 8.43 -4.16
CA ASN A 115 7.32 8.93 -2.79
C ASN A 115 8.83 8.99 -2.47
N PRO A 116 9.38 10.18 -2.14
CA PRO A 116 10.81 10.36 -1.91
C PRO A 116 11.36 9.55 -0.73
N ASN A 117 10.50 9.12 0.19
CA ASN A 117 10.88 8.36 1.38
C ASN A 117 10.86 6.85 1.15
N PHE A 118 10.21 6.36 0.08
CA PHE A 118 9.94 4.93 -0.08
C PHE A 118 11.22 4.10 -0.24
N LEU A 119 12.07 4.42 -1.19
CA LEU A 119 13.34 3.70 -1.37
C LEU A 119 14.30 3.86 -0.18
N PRO A 120 14.48 5.07 0.41
CA PRO A 120 15.21 5.22 1.68
C PRO A 120 14.66 4.36 2.82
N LEU A 121 13.33 4.26 2.97
CA LEU A 121 12.70 3.39 3.97
C LEU A 121 13.08 1.91 3.77
N LEU A 122 12.96 1.41 2.53
CA LEU A 122 13.32 0.02 2.22
C LEU A 122 14.79 -0.28 2.53
N ASN A 123 15.67 0.65 2.21
CA ASN A 123 17.11 0.53 2.48
C ASN A 123 17.41 0.60 3.98
N LYS A 124 16.79 1.54 4.70
CA LYS A 124 16.93 1.68 6.17
C LYS A 124 16.52 0.41 6.90
N LEU A 125 15.46 -0.25 6.44
CA LEU A 125 14.98 -1.51 7.01
C LEU A 125 15.72 -2.75 6.49
N GLY A 126 16.59 -2.62 5.47
CA GLY A 126 17.28 -3.75 4.87
C GLY A 126 16.35 -4.78 4.21
N ILE A 127 15.24 -4.30 3.61
CA ILE A 127 14.27 -5.16 2.96
C ILE A 127 14.85 -5.67 1.64
N ASP A 128 14.84 -7.00 1.44
CA ASP A 128 15.34 -7.69 0.26
C ASP A 128 14.39 -8.78 -0.29
N ASP A 129 13.42 -9.21 0.51
CA ASP A 129 12.43 -10.25 0.18
C ASP A 129 11.01 -9.71 0.38
N CYS A 130 10.25 -9.56 -0.70
CA CYS A 130 8.98 -8.84 -0.74
C CYS A 130 7.83 -9.78 -1.11
N GLU A 131 6.82 -9.90 -0.23
CA GLU A 131 5.55 -10.56 -0.50
C GLU A 131 4.51 -9.48 -0.85
N VAL A 132 4.04 -9.43 -2.09
CA VAL A 132 3.21 -8.31 -2.60
C VAL A 132 1.79 -8.78 -2.87
N TYR A 133 0.80 -8.01 -2.44
CA TYR A 133 -0.64 -8.22 -2.64
C TYR A 133 -1.40 -6.90 -2.64
N GLY A 134 -2.68 -6.93 -3.01
CA GLY A 134 -3.54 -5.74 -3.05
C GLY A 134 -4.20 -5.50 -4.39
N VAL A 135 -4.44 -4.26 -4.74
CA VAL A 135 -5.15 -3.84 -5.96
C VAL A 135 -4.41 -2.73 -6.70
N LEU A 136 -4.38 -2.71 -8.04
CA LEU A 136 -4.71 -3.74 -9.02
C LEU A 136 -3.43 -4.27 -9.65
N MET A 137 -3.45 -5.52 -10.13
CA MET A 137 -2.26 -6.13 -10.77
C MET A 137 -1.77 -5.32 -11.97
N ASP A 138 -2.68 -4.85 -12.82
CA ASP A 138 -2.33 -4.11 -14.04
C ASP A 138 -1.85 -2.67 -13.77
N TYR A 139 -1.92 -2.19 -12.55
CA TYR A 139 -1.57 -0.83 -12.14
C TYR A 139 -0.61 -0.82 -10.93
N CYS A 140 -1.11 -0.41 -9.77
CA CYS A 140 -0.26 -0.13 -8.60
C CYS A 140 0.51 -1.36 -8.10
N VAL A 141 -0.11 -2.56 -8.10
CA VAL A 141 0.57 -3.81 -7.69
C VAL A 141 1.71 -4.13 -8.65
N GLY A 142 1.44 -4.07 -9.96
CA GLY A 142 2.45 -4.33 -10.99
C GLY A 142 3.60 -3.33 -10.95
N LEU A 143 3.30 -2.03 -10.82
CA LEU A 143 4.33 -0.98 -10.73
C LEU A 143 5.19 -1.15 -9.47
N ALA A 144 4.57 -1.41 -8.31
CA ALA A 144 5.29 -1.67 -7.07
C ALA A 144 6.20 -2.90 -7.20
N ALA A 145 5.68 -4.02 -7.74
CA ALA A 145 6.45 -5.25 -7.94
C ALA A 145 7.64 -5.03 -8.89
N LEU A 146 7.42 -4.37 -10.03
CA LEU A 146 8.49 -4.07 -11.00
C LEU A 146 9.51 -3.10 -10.42
N GLY A 147 9.09 -2.08 -9.67
CA GLY A 147 9.99 -1.15 -8.99
C GLY A 147 10.86 -1.87 -7.96
N LEU A 148 10.28 -2.74 -7.14
CA LEU A 148 11.03 -3.56 -6.19
C LEU A 148 12.07 -4.45 -6.89
N LEU A 149 11.70 -5.13 -7.98
CA LEU A 149 12.62 -5.94 -8.79
C LEU A 149 13.76 -5.10 -9.37
N LYS A 150 13.48 -3.92 -9.91
CA LYS A 150 14.50 -3.00 -10.46
C LYS A 150 15.53 -2.56 -9.42
N THR A 151 15.17 -2.57 -8.15
CA THR A 151 16.08 -2.26 -7.03
C THR A 151 16.84 -3.48 -6.51
N GLY A 152 16.77 -4.62 -7.20
CA GLY A 152 17.49 -5.86 -6.87
C GLY A 152 16.83 -6.72 -5.78
N ARG A 153 15.58 -6.45 -5.42
CA ARG A 153 14.84 -7.20 -4.42
C ARG A 153 14.16 -8.43 -5.00
N THR A 154 14.01 -9.47 -4.20
CA THR A 154 13.18 -10.64 -4.54
C THR A 154 11.71 -10.29 -4.33
N VAL A 155 10.87 -10.59 -5.31
CA VAL A 155 9.42 -10.32 -5.25
C VAL A 155 8.63 -11.60 -5.44
N ARG A 156 7.66 -11.82 -4.57
CA ARG A 156 6.65 -12.88 -4.68
C ARG A 156 5.27 -12.25 -4.63
N LEU A 157 4.43 -12.63 -5.58
CA LEU A 157 3.03 -12.19 -5.64
C LEU A 157 2.13 -13.17 -4.89
N ARG A 158 1.33 -12.66 -3.98
CA ARG A 158 0.28 -13.43 -3.28
C ARG A 158 -0.99 -13.43 -4.10
N ARG A 159 -1.03 -14.29 -5.11
CA ARG A 159 -2.11 -14.36 -6.11
C ARG A 159 -3.50 -14.42 -5.48
N GLU A 160 -3.65 -15.11 -4.35
CA GLU A 160 -4.89 -15.25 -3.61
C GLU A 160 -5.39 -13.96 -2.95
N ALA A 161 -4.58 -12.92 -2.96
CA ALA A 161 -4.87 -11.60 -2.38
C ALA A 161 -4.60 -10.45 -3.37
N ILE A 162 -4.67 -10.72 -4.68
CA ILE A 162 -4.50 -9.72 -5.76
C ILE A 162 -5.71 -9.76 -6.69
N LEU A 163 -6.15 -8.60 -7.13
CA LEU A 163 -7.01 -8.39 -8.29
C LEU A 163 -6.27 -7.69 -9.41
#